data_c7d568edc08a982bbf75eacfa5152156
#
_entry.id   c7d568edc08a982bbf75eacfa5152156
#
_cell.length_a   1.000
_cell.length_b   1.000
_cell.length_c   1.000
_cell.angle_alpha   90.00
_cell.angle_beta   90.00
_cell.angle_gamma   90.00
#
_symmetry.space_group_name_H-M   'P 1'
#
loop_
_entity.id
_entity.type
_entity.pdbx_description
1 polymer ?
#
loop_
_entity_poly.entity_id
_entity_poly.type
_entity_poly.pdbx_seq_one_letter_code
_entity_poly.pdbx_strand_id
1 'polypeptide(L)'
;ELQTLSLPKAPYILVTTNNSSTTTYELARKLGADFIMSKHQEGYSNKGVLEFLRITRPVIVNAHRRLEPQPTTEETVEQQNRRLRRRISTELDYVGINPKSIGYNYLIDAIIIMMKQPTQNLCTIIAQQHGKSEPSIERAMQNAINRAWKMSNINDLLYHYTAKINSAKGSPTITEFIC
;
A
#
# COMPACT_ATOMS: atom_id res chain seq x y z
N GLU A 1 -23.61 -21.73 15.50
CA GLU A 1 -23.44 -21.22 16.89
C GLU A 1 -22.48 -20.01 16.98
N LEU A 2 -21.31 -20.01 16.33
CA LEU A 2 -20.42 -18.84 16.36
C LEU A 2 -20.99 -17.60 15.65
N GLN A 3 -21.82 -17.78 14.63
CA GLN A 3 -22.47 -16.70 13.89
C GLN A 3 -23.65 -16.06 14.64
N THR A 4 -24.17 -16.73 15.68
CA THR A 4 -25.27 -16.22 16.52
C THR A 4 -24.77 -15.43 17.74
N LEU A 5 -23.45 -15.44 18.00
CA LEU A 5 -22.85 -14.66 19.07
C LEU A 5 -22.72 -13.19 18.64
N SER A 6 -23.34 -12.30 19.41
CA SER A 6 -23.18 -10.86 19.23
C SER A 6 -21.80 -10.43 19.75
N LEU A 7 -20.76 -10.69 18.95
CA LEU A 7 -19.40 -10.27 19.26
C LEU A 7 -19.18 -8.85 18.75
N PRO A 8 -18.46 -8.01 19.47
CA PRO A 8 -18.16 -6.64 19.04
C PRO A 8 -17.33 -6.58 17.76
N LYS A 9 -16.66 -7.70 17.40
CA LYS A 9 -15.94 -7.89 16.14
C LYS A 9 -16.10 -9.32 15.66
N ALA A 10 -16.22 -9.50 14.34
CA ALA A 10 -16.23 -10.84 13.75
C ALA A 10 -14.90 -11.56 14.04
N PRO A 11 -14.92 -12.78 14.61
CA PRO A 11 -13.70 -13.53 14.89
C PRO A 11 -13.08 -14.04 13.58
N TYR A 12 -11.75 -14.13 13.54
CA TYR A 12 -11.08 -14.89 12.49
C TYR A 12 -11.13 -16.37 12.82
N ILE A 13 -11.71 -17.16 11.91
CA ILE A 13 -11.98 -18.58 12.11
C ILE A 13 -10.94 -19.41 11.36
N LEU A 14 -10.01 -19.99 12.11
CA LEU A 14 -9.06 -20.97 11.59
C LEU A 14 -9.55 -22.37 11.94
N VAL A 15 -9.74 -23.22 10.93
CA VAL A 15 -10.15 -24.61 11.09
C VAL A 15 -8.96 -25.53 10.88
N THR A 16 -8.76 -26.48 11.79
CA THR A 16 -7.78 -27.56 11.60
C THR A 16 -8.53 -28.88 11.38
N THR A 17 -8.14 -29.66 10.38
CA THR A 17 -8.83 -30.88 10.01
C THR A 17 -7.89 -32.04 9.73
N ASN A 18 -8.32 -33.27 10.07
CA ASN A 18 -7.66 -34.51 9.65
C ASN A 18 -8.12 -34.98 8.26
N ASN A 19 -9.18 -34.36 7.71
CA ASN A 19 -9.70 -34.73 6.41
C ASN A 19 -9.19 -33.75 5.34
N SER A 20 -8.51 -34.29 4.31
CA SER A 20 -7.93 -33.52 3.21
C SER A 20 -8.86 -33.44 1.98
N SER A 21 -10.13 -33.86 2.08
CA SER A 21 -11.03 -33.82 0.94
C SER A 21 -11.42 -32.38 0.57
N THR A 22 -11.47 -32.11 -0.72
CA THR A 22 -11.88 -30.80 -1.26
C THR A 22 -13.29 -30.42 -0.78
N THR A 23 -14.20 -31.39 -0.70
CA THR A 23 -15.57 -31.19 -0.21
C THR A 23 -15.60 -30.70 1.23
N THR A 24 -14.73 -31.24 2.10
CA THR A 24 -14.61 -30.77 3.50
C THR A 24 -14.12 -29.33 3.55
N TYR A 25 -13.18 -28.96 2.71
CA TYR A 25 -12.67 -27.58 2.66
C TYR A 25 -13.71 -26.61 2.13
N GLU A 26 -14.43 -26.96 1.09
CA GLU A 26 -15.52 -26.13 0.54
C GLU A 26 -16.65 -25.94 1.58
N LEU A 27 -17.01 -27.00 2.28
CA LEU A 27 -18.02 -26.92 3.34
C LEU A 27 -17.57 -26.01 4.49
N ALA A 28 -16.32 -26.16 4.95
CA ALA A 28 -15.78 -25.31 6.00
C ALA A 28 -15.77 -23.82 5.59
N ARG A 29 -15.41 -23.52 4.32
CA ARG A 29 -15.46 -22.15 3.78
C ARG A 29 -16.88 -21.62 3.71
N LYS A 30 -17.84 -22.41 3.24
CA LYS A 30 -19.27 -22.04 3.23
C LYS A 30 -19.82 -21.77 4.63
N LEU A 31 -19.29 -22.45 5.64
CA LEU A 31 -19.65 -22.25 7.04
C LEU A 31 -18.89 -21.08 7.72
N GLY A 32 -18.06 -20.36 6.97
CA GLY A 32 -17.39 -19.14 7.43
C GLY A 32 -15.99 -19.34 7.96
N ALA A 33 -15.29 -20.41 7.56
CA ALA A 33 -13.86 -20.54 7.87
C ALA A 33 -13.02 -19.59 7.00
N ASP A 34 -12.21 -18.77 7.65
CA ASP A 34 -11.28 -17.85 6.98
C ASP A 34 -10.03 -18.58 6.48
N PHE A 35 -9.56 -19.57 7.23
CA PHE A 35 -8.43 -20.40 6.85
C PHE A 35 -8.63 -21.85 7.28
N ILE A 36 -8.11 -22.79 6.47
CA ILE A 36 -8.21 -24.22 6.76
C ILE A 36 -6.82 -24.84 6.68
N MET A 37 -6.42 -25.56 7.72
CA MET A 37 -5.12 -26.22 7.83
C MET A 37 -5.29 -27.72 8.00
N SER A 38 -4.67 -28.52 7.14
CA SER A 38 -4.65 -29.99 7.28
C SER A 38 -3.67 -30.39 8.38
N LYS A 39 -4.11 -31.29 9.26
CA LYS A 39 -3.21 -31.88 10.27
C LYS A 39 -2.21 -32.90 9.67
N HIS A 40 -2.47 -33.36 8.43
CA HIS A 40 -1.54 -34.23 7.70
C HIS A 40 -0.50 -33.45 6.91
N GLN A 41 -0.57 -32.12 6.93
CA GLN A 41 0.43 -31.28 6.28
C GLN A 41 1.80 -31.43 6.94
N GLU A 42 2.84 -31.53 6.15
CA GLU A 42 4.22 -31.59 6.63
C GLU A 42 4.53 -30.36 7.51
N GLY A 43 5.12 -30.60 8.68
CA GLY A 43 5.39 -29.54 9.66
C GLY A 43 4.19 -29.10 10.51
N TYR A 44 3.01 -29.76 10.41
CA TYR A 44 1.89 -29.43 11.28
C TYR A 44 2.22 -29.71 12.75
N SER A 45 2.02 -28.72 13.59
CA SER A 45 2.11 -28.84 15.04
C SER A 45 1.27 -27.74 15.70
N ASN A 46 0.86 -27.95 16.94
CA ASN A 46 0.15 -26.93 17.70
C ASN A 46 0.95 -25.63 17.80
N LYS A 47 2.28 -25.74 17.91
CA LYS A 47 3.19 -24.61 17.92
C LYS A 47 3.23 -23.89 16.56
N GLY A 48 3.21 -24.66 15.47
CA GLY A 48 3.14 -24.13 14.11
C GLY A 48 1.82 -23.36 13.83
N VAL A 49 0.69 -23.85 14.36
CA VAL A 49 -0.61 -23.13 14.27
C VAL A 49 -0.54 -21.80 15.01
N LEU A 50 0.03 -21.77 16.21
CA LEU A 50 0.20 -20.53 16.97
C LEU A 50 1.13 -19.54 16.28
N GLU A 51 2.21 -20.02 15.70
CA GLU A 51 3.15 -19.19 14.94
C GLU A 51 2.51 -18.62 13.68
N PHE A 52 1.75 -19.44 12.94
CA PHE A 52 0.95 -18.98 11.79
C PHE A 52 0.00 -17.85 12.19
N LEU A 53 -0.75 -18.00 13.28
CA LEU A 53 -1.67 -16.95 13.77
C LEU A 53 -0.91 -15.70 14.20
N ARG A 54 0.29 -15.84 14.79
CA ARG A 54 1.12 -14.70 15.19
C ARG A 54 1.61 -13.91 13.98
N ILE A 55 2.07 -14.59 12.93
CA ILE A 55 2.56 -13.97 11.69
C ILE A 55 1.40 -13.32 10.92
N THR A 56 0.26 -13.98 10.84
CA THR A 56 -0.90 -13.50 10.06
C THR A 56 -1.73 -12.44 10.80
N ARG A 57 -1.60 -12.33 12.12
CA ARG A 57 -2.34 -11.37 12.95
C ARG A 57 -2.34 -9.93 12.40
N PRO A 58 -1.21 -9.33 12.00
CA PRO A 58 -1.20 -7.97 11.45
C PRO A 58 -2.03 -7.84 10.18
N VAL A 59 -1.95 -8.87 9.31
CA VAL A 59 -2.71 -8.91 8.04
C VAL A 59 -4.20 -9.05 8.32
N ILE A 60 -4.58 -9.95 9.25
CA ILE A 60 -5.97 -10.18 9.66
C ILE A 60 -6.56 -8.91 10.27
N VAL A 61 -5.87 -8.29 11.22
CA VAL A 61 -6.33 -7.05 11.86
C VAL A 61 -6.48 -5.92 10.84
N ASN A 62 -5.57 -5.80 9.89
CA ASN A 62 -5.64 -4.80 8.84
C ASN A 62 -6.75 -5.10 7.81
N ALA A 63 -7.00 -6.37 7.47
CA ALA A 63 -8.10 -6.78 6.61
C ALA A 63 -9.46 -6.49 7.26
N HIS A 64 -9.63 -6.83 8.55
CA HIS A 64 -10.85 -6.51 9.30
C HIS A 64 -11.05 -4.99 9.45
N ARG A 65 -9.98 -4.22 9.59
CA ARG A 65 -10.06 -2.75 9.61
C ARG A 65 -10.54 -2.16 8.28
N ARG A 66 -10.37 -2.89 7.17
CA ARG A 66 -10.88 -2.51 5.84
C ARG A 66 -12.33 -2.94 5.60
N LEU A 67 -12.81 -3.97 6.31
CA LEU A 67 -14.16 -4.54 6.20
C LEU A 67 -15.13 -4.00 7.26
N GLU A 68 -14.63 -3.39 8.36
CA GLU A 68 -15.51 -2.65 9.25
C GLU A 68 -16.11 -1.49 8.45
N PRO A 69 -17.47 -1.34 8.41
CA PRO A 69 -18.04 -0.08 8.02
C PRO A 69 -17.38 0.95 8.95
N GLN A 70 -16.55 1.81 8.37
CA GLN A 70 -15.89 2.87 9.12
C GLN A 70 -17.00 3.56 9.93
N PRO A 71 -16.84 3.77 11.23
CA PRO A 71 -17.79 4.59 11.95
C PRO A 71 -17.93 5.86 11.10
N THR A 72 -19.13 6.17 10.72
CA THR A 72 -19.54 7.39 10.04
C THR A 72 -19.39 8.57 11.01
N THR A 73 -18.22 8.73 11.50
CA THR A 73 -17.68 10.02 11.86
C THR A 73 -17.15 10.52 10.53
N GLU A 74 -17.75 11.55 9.99
CA GLU A 74 -17.28 12.27 8.82
C GLU A 74 -15.78 12.42 8.96
N GLU A 75 -15.02 11.47 8.36
CA GLU A 75 -13.60 11.62 8.24
C GLU A 75 -13.45 12.82 7.34
N THR A 76 -13.16 13.96 7.93
CA THR A 76 -13.09 15.21 7.20
C THR A 76 -12.17 14.98 6.01
N VAL A 77 -12.50 15.57 4.88
CA VAL A 77 -11.67 15.49 3.64
C VAL A 77 -10.20 15.75 3.97
N GLU A 78 -9.94 16.53 5.00
CA GLU A 78 -8.60 16.80 5.55
C GLU A 78 -7.92 15.56 6.16
N GLN A 79 -8.65 14.73 6.89
CA GLN A 79 -8.07 13.50 7.50
C GLN A 79 -7.72 12.47 6.42
N GLN A 80 -8.57 12.32 5.41
CA GLN A 80 -8.31 11.46 4.25
C GLN A 80 -7.08 11.95 3.47
N ASN A 81 -7.00 13.26 3.21
CA ASN A 81 -5.84 13.86 2.55
C ASN A 81 -4.56 13.68 3.38
N ARG A 82 -4.63 13.80 4.69
CA ARG A 82 -3.48 13.61 5.59
C ARG A 82 -2.99 12.17 5.61
N ARG A 83 -3.90 11.19 5.60
CA ARG A 83 -3.56 9.76 5.47
C ARG A 83 -2.92 9.45 4.12
N LEU A 84 -3.50 9.98 3.04
CA LEU A 84 -2.97 9.79 1.69
C LEU A 84 -1.57 10.38 1.57
N ARG A 85 -1.36 11.60 2.05
CA ARG A 85 -0.03 12.23 2.09
C ARG A 85 1.00 11.37 2.82
N ARG A 86 0.67 10.82 3.99
CA ARG A 86 1.57 9.95 4.75
C ARG A 86 1.94 8.68 3.98
N ARG A 87 0.98 8.05 3.31
CA ARG A 87 1.25 6.85 2.49
C ARG A 87 2.20 7.18 1.34
N ILE A 88 1.92 8.24 0.60
CA ILE A 88 2.77 8.69 -0.50
C ILE A 88 4.18 9.04 0.02
N SER A 89 4.27 9.75 1.14
CA SER A 89 5.55 10.06 1.80
C SER A 89 6.37 8.80 2.07
N THR A 90 5.74 7.77 2.64
CA THR A 90 6.41 6.50 2.94
C THR A 90 6.93 5.83 1.67
N GLU A 91 6.15 5.81 0.59
CA GLU A 91 6.58 5.23 -0.69
C GLU A 91 7.74 6.03 -1.32
N LEU A 92 7.68 7.37 -1.27
CA LEU A 92 8.76 8.22 -1.75
C LEU A 92 10.06 8.01 -0.97
N ASP A 93 9.96 7.81 0.35
CA ASP A 93 11.11 7.52 1.21
C ASP A 93 11.73 6.15 0.86
N TYR A 94 10.91 5.12 0.57
CA TYR A 94 11.39 3.81 0.11
C TYR A 94 12.12 3.88 -1.24
N VAL A 95 11.65 4.72 -2.16
CA VAL A 95 12.31 4.95 -3.45
C VAL A 95 13.58 5.81 -3.28
N GLY A 96 13.83 6.37 -2.10
CA GLY A 96 15.01 7.17 -1.79
C GLY A 96 14.88 8.66 -2.16
N ILE A 97 13.66 9.17 -2.36
CA ILE A 97 13.44 10.61 -2.55
C ILE A 97 13.69 11.32 -1.23
N ASN A 98 14.64 12.24 -1.21
CA ASN A 98 15.01 12.95 0.02
C ASN A 98 13.88 13.89 0.50
N PRO A 99 13.33 13.71 1.72
CA PRO A 99 12.25 14.56 2.26
C PRO A 99 12.63 16.05 2.39
N LYS A 100 13.93 16.35 2.47
CA LYS A 100 14.43 17.72 2.53
C LYS A 100 14.56 18.39 1.15
N SER A 101 14.32 17.67 0.06
CA SER A 101 14.38 18.26 -1.28
C SER A 101 13.15 19.13 -1.54
N ILE A 102 13.34 20.24 -2.26
CA ILE A 102 12.24 21.14 -2.64
C ILE A 102 11.18 20.39 -3.47
N GLY A 103 11.61 19.48 -4.32
CA GLY A 103 10.73 18.69 -5.18
C GLY A 103 9.88 17.62 -4.45
N TYR A 104 10.21 17.27 -3.19
CA TYR A 104 9.53 16.24 -2.44
C TYR A 104 8.03 16.54 -2.25
N ASN A 105 7.72 17.73 -1.75
CA ASN A 105 6.32 18.13 -1.55
C ASN A 105 5.57 18.28 -2.87
N TYR A 106 6.23 18.73 -3.92
CA TYR A 106 5.63 18.83 -5.25
C TYR A 106 5.31 17.45 -5.84
N LEU A 107 6.15 16.44 -5.59
CA LEU A 107 5.88 15.05 -5.97
C LEU A 107 4.67 14.48 -5.21
N ILE A 108 4.56 14.76 -3.92
CA ILE A 108 3.36 14.34 -3.15
C ILE A 108 2.09 14.97 -3.74
N ASP A 109 2.10 16.27 -4.00
CA ASP A 109 0.95 16.97 -4.58
C ASP A 109 0.63 16.45 -5.98
N ALA A 110 1.66 16.19 -6.79
CA ALA A 110 1.55 15.63 -8.13
C ALA A 110 0.85 14.27 -8.11
N ILE A 111 1.29 13.35 -7.24
CA ILE A 111 0.69 12.03 -7.11
C ILE A 111 -0.78 12.12 -6.65
N ILE A 112 -1.07 12.99 -5.67
CA ILE A 112 -2.45 13.19 -5.19
C ILE A 112 -3.36 13.70 -6.31
N ILE A 113 -2.90 14.66 -7.10
CA ILE A 113 -3.65 15.20 -8.23
C ILE A 113 -3.91 14.09 -9.25
N MET A 114 -2.89 13.36 -9.65
CA MET A 114 -3.01 12.28 -10.64
C MET A 114 -3.92 11.14 -10.18
N MET A 115 -3.90 10.80 -8.88
CA MET A 115 -4.82 9.81 -8.31
C MET A 115 -6.27 10.26 -8.29
N LYS A 116 -6.54 11.56 -8.13
CA LYS A 116 -7.91 12.11 -8.13
C LYS A 116 -8.43 12.31 -9.53
N GLN A 117 -7.63 12.91 -10.39
CA GLN A 117 -7.98 13.21 -11.76
C GLN A 117 -6.72 13.30 -12.63
N PRO A 118 -6.45 12.29 -13.46
CA PRO A 118 -5.33 12.34 -14.39
C PRO A 118 -5.39 13.59 -15.29
N THR A 119 -4.28 14.30 -15.37
CA THR A 119 -4.19 15.55 -16.13
C THR A 119 -2.84 15.70 -16.83
N GLN A 120 -2.84 16.37 -17.99
CA GLN A 120 -1.63 16.71 -18.71
C GLN A 120 -0.98 18.01 -18.18
N ASN A 121 -1.74 18.86 -17.49
CA ASN A 121 -1.30 20.17 -16.99
C ASN A 121 -0.83 20.13 -15.54
N LEU A 122 -0.22 19.00 -15.13
CA LEU A 122 0.16 18.74 -13.74
C LEU A 122 1.07 19.82 -13.17
N CYS A 123 2.15 20.17 -13.87
CA CYS A 123 3.11 21.19 -13.43
C CYS A 123 2.48 22.58 -13.32
N THR A 124 1.57 22.92 -14.20
CA THR A 124 0.83 24.20 -14.19
C THR A 124 -0.04 24.29 -12.92
N ILE A 125 -0.77 23.22 -12.59
CA ILE A 125 -1.64 23.17 -11.40
C ILE A 125 -0.81 23.35 -10.13
N ILE A 126 0.30 22.62 -10.00
CA ILE A 126 1.18 22.70 -8.84
C ILE A 126 1.84 24.08 -8.75
N ALA A 127 2.25 24.66 -9.89
CA ALA A 127 2.82 25.99 -9.97
C ALA A 127 1.86 27.05 -9.41
N GLN A 128 0.59 26.98 -9.78
CA GLN A 128 -0.45 27.85 -9.25
C GLN A 128 -0.67 27.67 -7.74
N GLN A 129 -0.71 26.42 -7.25
CA GLN A 129 -0.89 26.12 -5.82
C GLN A 129 0.25 26.66 -4.95
N HIS A 130 1.48 26.64 -5.48
CA HIS A 130 2.68 27.01 -4.73
C HIS A 130 3.20 28.43 -5.07
N GLY A 131 2.53 29.17 -5.95
CA GLY A 131 2.96 30.51 -6.37
C GLY A 131 4.35 30.52 -7.03
N LYS A 132 4.66 29.48 -7.83
CA LYS A 132 5.93 29.31 -8.53
C LYS A 132 5.72 29.22 -10.04
N SER A 133 6.79 29.36 -10.79
CA SER A 133 6.74 29.12 -12.24
C SER A 133 6.75 27.63 -12.54
N GLU A 134 6.07 27.23 -13.59
CA GLU A 134 5.98 25.83 -14.05
C GLU A 134 7.39 25.21 -14.29
N PRO A 135 8.33 25.86 -14.98
CA PRO A 135 9.68 25.32 -15.14
C PRO A 135 10.44 25.12 -13.81
N SER A 136 10.13 25.94 -12.79
CA SER A 136 10.72 25.77 -11.46
C SER A 136 10.20 24.54 -10.75
N ILE A 137 8.90 24.26 -10.85
CA ILE A 137 8.27 23.06 -10.30
C ILE A 137 8.82 21.81 -10.99
N GLU A 138 8.80 21.80 -12.31
CA GLU A 138 9.31 20.67 -13.11
C GLU A 138 10.78 20.36 -12.78
N ARG A 139 11.62 21.38 -12.78
CA ARG A 139 13.05 21.21 -12.43
C ARG A 139 13.24 20.69 -11.01
N ALA A 140 12.47 21.16 -10.04
CA ALA A 140 12.57 20.72 -8.65
C ALA A 140 12.17 19.24 -8.50
N MET A 141 11.07 18.81 -9.10
CA MET A 141 10.62 17.41 -9.10
C MET A 141 11.64 16.50 -9.81
N GLN A 142 12.06 16.87 -11.02
CA GLN A 142 13.03 16.07 -11.79
C GLN A 142 14.37 15.94 -11.07
N ASN A 143 14.84 17.00 -10.41
CA ASN A 143 16.06 16.96 -9.62
C ASN A 143 15.93 16.03 -8.40
N ALA A 144 14.78 15.99 -7.74
CA ALA A 144 14.53 15.08 -6.63
C ALA A 144 14.59 13.61 -7.10
N ILE A 145 13.95 13.30 -8.21
CA ILE A 145 13.98 11.98 -8.86
C ILE A 145 15.41 11.61 -9.26
N ASN A 146 16.10 12.48 -9.99
CA ASN A 146 17.46 12.22 -10.47
C ASN A 146 18.45 11.94 -9.33
N ARG A 147 18.32 12.66 -8.20
CA ARG A 147 19.15 12.43 -7.01
C ARG A 147 18.88 11.08 -6.38
N ALA A 148 17.62 10.69 -6.22
CA ALA A 148 17.25 9.39 -5.70
C ALA A 148 17.88 8.28 -6.56
N TRP A 149 17.72 8.35 -7.89
CA TRP A 149 18.28 7.38 -8.83
C TRP A 149 19.81 7.27 -8.79
N LYS A 150 20.51 8.36 -8.53
CA LYS A 150 21.96 8.34 -8.43
C LYS A 150 22.48 7.81 -7.09
N MET A 151 21.71 7.93 -6.03
CA MET A 151 22.16 7.63 -4.66
C MET A 151 21.60 6.32 -4.12
N SER A 152 20.48 5.83 -4.64
CA SER A 152 19.85 4.60 -4.19
C SER A 152 20.56 3.36 -4.78
N ASN A 153 20.54 2.28 -4.00
CA ASN A 153 20.99 0.99 -4.50
C ASN A 153 20.04 0.51 -5.61
N ILE A 154 20.59 0.11 -6.75
CA ILE A 154 19.82 -0.34 -7.92
C ILE A 154 18.87 -1.48 -7.55
N ASN A 155 19.28 -2.39 -6.66
CA ASN A 155 18.44 -3.51 -6.23
C ASN A 155 17.22 -3.05 -5.42
N ASP A 156 17.38 -2.05 -4.56
CA ASP A 156 16.28 -1.48 -3.77
C ASP A 156 15.31 -0.72 -4.67
N LEU A 157 15.81 0.02 -5.65
CA LEU A 157 15.00 0.69 -6.66
C LEU A 157 14.18 -0.29 -7.49
N LEU A 158 14.78 -1.40 -7.97
CA LEU A 158 14.10 -2.42 -8.77
C LEU A 158 13.04 -3.18 -7.97
N TYR A 159 13.19 -3.27 -6.66
CA TYR A 159 12.21 -3.91 -5.79
C TYR A 159 10.96 -3.05 -5.57
N HIS A 160 11.14 -1.74 -5.42
CA HIS A 160 10.07 -0.79 -5.11
C HIS A 160 9.50 -0.06 -6.34
N TYR A 161 10.28 0.02 -7.42
CA TYR A 161 9.90 0.71 -8.64
C TYR A 161 9.70 -0.27 -9.80
N THR A 162 8.46 -0.54 -10.14
CA THR A 162 8.08 -1.55 -11.15
C THR A 162 7.88 -0.99 -12.56
N ALA A 163 7.90 0.34 -12.73
CA ALA A 163 7.71 0.97 -14.03
C ALA A 163 8.98 0.85 -14.91
N LYS A 164 8.78 0.83 -16.22
CA LYS A 164 9.89 0.76 -17.18
C LYS A 164 10.66 2.08 -17.19
N ILE A 165 11.97 2.00 -16.97
CA ILE A 165 12.89 3.14 -17.10
C ILE A 165 13.46 3.13 -18.51
N ASN A 166 13.50 4.28 -19.16
CA ASN A 166 14.22 4.44 -20.43
C ASN A 166 15.73 4.31 -20.16
N SER A 167 16.31 3.21 -20.62
CA SER A 167 17.72 2.85 -20.42
C SER A 167 18.71 3.94 -20.90
N ALA A 168 18.33 4.77 -21.86
CA ALA A 168 19.16 5.85 -22.38
C ALA A 168 19.26 7.06 -21.44
N LYS A 169 18.27 7.27 -20.55
CA LYS A 169 18.22 8.43 -19.63
C LYS A 169 18.70 8.10 -18.22
N GLY A 170 18.77 6.85 -17.83
CA GLY A 170 19.23 6.37 -16.52
C GLY A 170 18.37 6.77 -15.32
N SER A 171 17.31 7.56 -15.52
CA SER A 171 16.33 7.95 -14.51
C SER A 171 14.99 8.24 -15.19
N PRO A 172 13.84 7.98 -14.51
CA PRO A 172 12.52 8.26 -15.10
C PRO A 172 12.26 9.77 -15.22
N THR A 173 11.44 10.13 -16.18
CA THR A 173 10.80 11.44 -16.24
C THR A 173 9.74 11.55 -15.14
N ILE A 174 9.28 12.76 -14.84
CA ILE A 174 8.22 13.01 -13.84
C ILE A 174 6.97 12.18 -14.18
N THR A 175 6.56 12.14 -15.44
CA THR A 175 5.39 11.38 -15.89
C THR A 175 5.60 9.88 -15.70
N GLU A 176 6.75 9.34 -16.12
CA GLU A 176 7.07 7.92 -15.92
C GLU A 176 7.18 7.54 -14.45
N PHE A 177 7.55 8.49 -13.57
CA PHE A 177 7.67 8.27 -12.15
C PHE A 177 6.31 8.23 -11.44
N ILE A 178 5.34 9.03 -11.89
CA ILE A 178 4.04 9.21 -11.22
C ILE A 178 2.97 8.24 -11.78
N CYS A 179 3.05 7.87 -13.07
CA CYS A 179 2.11 6.99 -13.76
C CYS A 179 2.58 5.55 -13.82
#